data_f0f09d7ab4f47fd8357305475a2c4f6b
#
_entry.id   f0f09d7ab4f47fd8357305475a2c4f6b
#
_cell.length_a   1.000
_cell.length_b   1.000
_cell.length_c   1.000
_cell.angle_alpha   90.00
_cell.angle_beta   90.00
_cell.angle_gamma   90.00
#
_symmetry.space_group_name_H-M   'P 1'
#
loop_
_entity.id
_entity.type
_entity.pdbx_description
1 polymer ?
#
loop_
_entity_poly.entity_id
_entity_poly.type
_entity_poly.pdbx_seq_one_letter_code
_entity_poly.pdbx_strand_id
1 'polypeptide(L)' 'MTLKLKLLVRVVRRRVEGGEELTTVLADYPKLTEAEKAMVLNALAV' A
#
# COMPACT_ATOMS: atom_id res chain seq x y z
N MET A 1 11.37 -6.48 -3.83
CA MET A 1 10.44 -6.02 -2.78
C MET A 1 10.68 -6.82 -1.51
N THR A 2 10.73 -6.16 -0.35
CA THR A 2 10.94 -6.83 0.92
C THR A 2 9.67 -7.55 1.38
N LEU A 3 9.84 -8.51 2.29
CA LEU A 3 8.68 -9.21 2.86
C LEU A 3 7.72 -8.24 3.52
N LYS A 4 8.26 -7.22 4.21
CA LYS A 4 7.46 -6.19 4.85
C LYS A 4 6.56 -5.46 3.84
N LEU A 5 7.12 -5.09 2.69
CA LEU A 5 6.36 -4.41 1.65
C LEU A 5 5.32 -5.33 1.01
N LYS A 6 5.65 -6.62 0.85
CA LYS A 6 4.68 -7.59 0.33
C LYS A 6 3.46 -7.71 1.24
N LEU A 7 3.70 -7.77 2.55
CA LEU A 7 2.61 -7.84 3.52
C LEU A 7 1.80 -6.55 3.51
N LEU A 8 2.48 -5.41 3.40
CA LEU A 8 1.81 -4.13 3.34
C LEU A 8 0.90 -4.02 2.10
N VAL A 9 1.40 -4.45 0.94
CA VAL A 9 0.59 -4.47 -0.28
C VAL A 9 -0.66 -5.31 -0.10
N ARG A 10 -0.53 -6.46 0.54
CA ARG A 10 -1.68 -7.33 0.81
C ARG A 10 -2.71 -6.65 1.68
N VAL A 11 -2.27 -6.00 2.75
CA VAL A 11 -3.17 -5.30 3.68
C VAL A 11 -3.85 -4.13 2.99
N VAL A 12 -3.07 -3.31 2.27
CA VAL A 12 -3.61 -2.15 1.57
C VAL A 12 -4.65 -2.57 0.53
N ARG A 13 -4.33 -3.61 -0.25
CA ARG A 13 -5.26 -4.13 -1.26
C ARG A 13 -6.58 -4.56 -0.62
N ARG A 14 -6.51 -5.26 0.49
CA ARG A 14 -7.70 -5.73 1.20
C ARG A 14 -8.57 -4.57 1.66
N ARG A 15 -7.95 -3.52 2.20
CA ARG A 15 -8.69 -2.35 2.68
C ARG A 15 -9.35 -1.60 1.53
N VAL A 16 -8.64 -1.44 0.42
CA VAL A 16 -9.18 -0.76 -0.76
C VAL A 16 -10.34 -1.56 -1.35
N GLU A 17 -10.21 -2.88 -1.43
CA GLU A 17 -11.29 -3.75 -1.89
C GLU A 17 -12.51 -3.68 -0.98
N GLY A 18 -12.29 -3.37 0.29
CA GLY A 18 -13.37 -3.19 1.26
C GLY A 18 -14.06 -1.83 1.17
N GLY A 19 -13.63 -0.96 0.27
CA GLY A 19 -14.27 0.33 0.04
C GLY A 19 -13.49 1.54 0.54
N GLU A 20 -12.32 1.37 1.16
CA GLU A 20 -11.52 2.51 1.63
C GLU A 20 -10.76 3.14 0.47
N GLU A 21 -10.54 4.46 0.56
CA GLU A 21 -9.73 5.13 -0.44
C GLU A 21 -8.25 4.82 -0.23
N LEU A 22 -7.54 4.62 -1.36
CA LEU A 22 -6.12 4.30 -1.33
C LEU A 22 -5.30 5.36 -0.61
N THR A 23 -5.56 6.63 -0.88
CA THR A 23 -4.84 7.73 -0.22
C THR A 23 -5.05 7.73 1.28
N THR A 24 -6.27 7.44 1.73
CA THR A 24 -6.59 7.35 3.15
C THR A 24 -5.85 6.18 3.80
N VAL A 25 -5.82 5.04 3.13
CA VAL A 25 -5.13 3.86 3.64
C VAL A 25 -3.63 4.15 3.77
N LEU A 26 -3.02 4.75 2.74
CA LEU A 26 -1.60 5.06 2.78
C LEU A 26 -1.25 6.11 3.83
N ALA A 27 -2.18 6.99 4.18
CA ALA A 27 -1.98 7.98 5.24
C ALA A 27 -1.77 7.33 6.60
N ASP A 28 -2.24 6.10 6.80
CA ASP A 28 -2.02 5.35 8.04
C ASP A 28 -0.58 4.84 8.16
N TYR A 29 0.22 4.99 7.11
CA TYR A 29 1.61 4.51 7.09
C TYR A 29 2.57 5.67 6.82
N PRO A 30 2.70 6.62 7.78
CA PRO A 30 3.49 7.83 7.54
C PRO A 30 4.99 7.58 7.41
N LYS A 31 5.46 6.39 7.78
CA LYS A 31 6.88 6.04 7.68
C LYS A 31 7.29 5.53 6.31
N LEU A 32 6.36 5.38 5.39
CA LEU A 32 6.69 4.95 4.04
C LEU A 32 7.40 6.06 3.29
N THR A 33 8.52 5.71 2.64
CA THR A 33 9.21 6.64 1.76
C THR A 33 8.44 6.76 0.45
N GLU A 34 8.79 7.79 -0.34
CA GLU A 34 8.16 7.97 -1.64
C GLU A 34 8.42 6.76 -2.56
N ALA A 35 9.63 6.20 -2.49
CA ALA A 35 9.97 5.00 -3.27
C ALA A 35 9.11 3.81 -2.86
N GLU A 36 8.89 3.63 -1.57
CA GLU A 36 8.07 2.55 -1.06
C GLU A 36 6.60 2.71 -1.45
N LYS A 37 6.10 3.94 -1.39
CA LYS A 37 4.73 4.23 -1.84
C LYS A 37 4.57 3.89 -3.32
N ALA A 38 5.55 4.25 -4.14
CA ALA A 38 5.52 3.95 -5.57
C ALA A 38 5.49 2.44 -5.81
N MET A 39 6.27 1.67 -5.06
CA MET A 39 6.27 0.22 -5.16
C MET A 39 4.92 -0.38 -4.81
N VAL A 40 4.29 0.12 -3.75
CA VAL A 40 2.97 -0.35 -3.33
C VAL A 40 1.93 -0.04 -4.41
N LEU A 41 1.95 1.18 -4.94
CA LEU A 41 1.01 1.60 -5.97
C LEU A 41 1.16 0.76 -7.24
N ASN A 42 2.40 0.48 -7.65
CA ASN A 42 2.65 -0.37 -8.80
C ASN A 42 2.13 -1.79 -8.59
N ALA A 43 2.34 -2.32 -7.40
CA ALA A 43 1.88 -3.67 -7.07
C ALA A 43 0.35 -3.76 -7.08
N LEU A 44 -0.34 -2.68 -6.67
CA LEU A 44 -1.79 -2.65 -6.66
C LEU A 44 -2.38 -2.47 -8.05
N ALA A 45 -1.64 -1.84 -8.96
CA ALA A 45 -2.09 -1.59 -10.32
C ALA A 45 -2.01 -2.82 -11.23
N VAL A 46 -1.28 -3.84 -10.82
CA VAL A 46 -1.07 -5.06 -11.62
C VAL A 46 -2.22 -6.04 -11.49
#